data_226f7fb6db3988e5b49d2fa27fbe15ca
#
_entry.id   226f7fb6db3988e5b49d2fa27fbe15ca
#
_cell.length_a   1.000
_cell.length_b   1.000
_cell.length_c   1.000
_cell.angle_alpha   90.00
_cell.angle_beta   90.00
_cell.angle_gamma   90.00
#
_symmetry.space_group_name_H-M   'P 1'
#
loop_
_entity.id
_entity.type
_entity.pdbx_description
1 polymer ?
#
loop_
_entity_poly.entity_id
_entity_poly.type
_entity_poly.pdbx_seq_one_letter_code
_entity_poly.pdbx_strand_id
1 'polypeptide(L)'
;MTTSETPDTSATTHGRPTERRGHVAELLSATVARQPDAVALRIGEARMTYRELDQVTAATAGWLRHRGVGPGDRVAVLLPNVPAFVAVYEALMRLGAVMVPLNPLFTARELEYFLEDSGARVLWAMPGLPAVDEVAGNVDVEVVTLDLEAVGRECAAEGIAPVTEITLRDPDDDAVLLYTSGTTGRPKGARLTHTNLRSNAMATATGLGRLGPDDVVFAALPMFHVFGLSVVLNGAVFAGSTLSLMPRFVPEAAYDQLQDHGVTFLPGVPTMHGAFLSVARARREAGAEPEDFSRLRMPLSGGASLPVETLRAAEKLFGVPVLEGYGLSENAGACFFNPVDAPTRPGTVGRPVDGFEFRIVAMDGTEVPEEDLETSGELRIRGEGIMAGYWGRPEDTEAAFDEDGWFRTGDIARRDEAGYVMIVDRLKDVIIRGGMNVYPREVEEVLYEHPDVVEAAVVGVPDERLGEEIAAFVSLAPGSAVTGEQLQAFAAERLARYKQPREVTVLDGLPKNATGKILRRELRQG
;
A
#
# COMPACT_ATOMS: atom_id res chain seq x y z
N MET A 1 -23.99 24.90 47.79
CA MET A 1 -22.69 24.89 47.11
C MET A 1 -22.44 23.47 46.70
N THR A 2 -22.87 23.12 45.52
CA THR A 2 -22.69 21.81 44.90
C THR A 2 -21.74 22.01 43.71
N THR A 3 -20.52 21.56 43.87
CA THR A 3 -19.49 21.53 42.83
C THR A 3 -19.81 20.41 41.86
N SER A 4 -20.15 20.75 40.62
CA SER A 4 -20.26 19.82 39.51
C SER A 4 -18.86 19.47 39.01
N GLU A 5 -18.44 18.23 39.24
CA GLU A 5 -17.28 17.65 38.56
C GLU A 5 -17.66 17.33 37.11
N THR A 6 -16.98 17.98 36.18
CA THR A 6 -16.97 17.57 34.77
C THR A 6 -16.14 16.31 34.62
N PRO A 7 -16.61 15.29 33.88
CA PRO A 7 -15.80 14.09 33.65
C PRO A 7 -14.64 14.43 32.70
N ASP A 8 -13.44 14.08 33.15
CA ASP A 8 -12.20 14.12 32.40
C ASP A 8 -12.28 13.07 31.25
N THR A 9 -12.37 13.55 30.00
CA THR A 9 -12.43 12.73 28.78
C THR A 9 -11.07 12.51 28.13
N SER A 10 -9.99 12.44 28.91
CA SER A 10 -8.63 12.20 28.39
C SER A 10 -8.08 10.82 28.73
N ALA A 11 -8.74 9.76 28.28
CA ALA A 11 -8.18 8.41 28.32
C ALA A 11 -8.27 7.74 26.93
N THR A 12 -7.61 8.33 25.94
CA THR A 12 -7.16 7.57 24.77
C THR A 12 -5.92 6.78 25.19
N THR A 13 -6.07 5.48 25.40
CA THR A 13 -4.96 4.55 25.61
C THR A 13 -4.16 4.41 24.32
N HIS A 14 -3.33 5.40 24.02
CA HIS A 14 -2.28 5.26 23.01
C HIS A 14 -1.22 4.33 23.56
N GLY A 15 -0.91 3.23 22.85
CA GLY A 15 0.15 2.30 23.23
C GLY A 15 1.44 3.09 23.50
N ARG A 16 2.14 2.74 24.59
CA ARG A 16 3.36 3.46 24.99
C ARG A 16 4.41 3.32 23.88
N PRO A 17 5.24 4.34 23.58
CA PRO A 17 6.28 4.28 22.56
C PRO A 17 7.20 3.06 22.66
N THR A 18 7.48 2.57 23.88
CA THR A 18 8.28 1.37 24.15
C THR A 18 7.64 0.05 23.68
N GLU A 19 6.31 0.00 23.49
CA GLU A 19 5.61 -1.20 23.03
C GLU A 19 5.67 -1.36 21.51
N ARG A 20 5.88 -0.28 20.76
CA ARG A 20 5.99 -0.27 19.30
C ARG A 20 7.34 -0.73 18.80
N ARG A 21 8.42 -0.47 19.56
CA ARG A 21 9.75 -0.95 19.23
C ARG A 21 9.88 -2.43 19.59
N GLY A 22 10.35 -3.23 18.66
CA GLY A 22 10.54 -4.67 18.87
C GLY A 22 10.60 -5.46 17.58
N HIS A 23 10.64 -6.76 17.70
CA HIS A 23 10.79 -7.66 16.57
C HIS A 23 9.43 -7.97 15.93
N VAL A 24 9.31 -7.83 14.60
CA VAL A 24 8.03 -8.04 13.91
C VAL A 24 7.50 -9.48 14.05
N ALA A 25 8.38 -10.50 14.14
CA ALA A 25 7.97 -11.89 14.35
C ALA A 25 7.21 -12.14 15.67
N GLU A 26 7.33 -11.23 16.64
CA GLU A 26 6.56 -11.32 17.89
C GLU A 26 5.06 -11.10 17.70
N LEU A 27 4.65 -10.49 16.56
CA LEU A 27 3.22 -10.25 16.26
C LEU A 27 2.47 -11.56 16.13
N LEU A 28 2.97 -12.50 15.32
CA LEU A 28 2.35 -13.82 15.16
C LEU A 28 2.35 -14.60 16.47
N SER A 29 3.49 -14.71 17.15
CA SER A 29 3.61 -15.50 18.39
C SER A 29 2.71 -14.96 19.50
N ALA A 30 2.59 -13.64 19.64
CA ALA A 30 1.69 -13.02 20.60
C ALA A 30 0.20 -13.32 20.28
N THR A 31 -0.16 -13.34 19.00
CA THR A 31 -1.53 -13.64 18.58
C THR A 31 -1.86 -15.12 18.74
N VAL A 32 -0.93 -16.01 18.39
CA VAL A 32 -1.07 -17.46 18.66
C VAL A 32 -1.28 -17.73 20.15
N ALA A 33 -0.53 -17.06 21.03
CA ALA A 33 -0.69 -17.21 22.47
C ALA A 33 -2.08 -16.76 22.99
N ARG A 34 -2.67 -15.74 22.36
CA ARG A 34 -3.99 -15.21 22.74
C ARG A 34 -5.16 -16.03 22.19
N GLN A 35 -5.09 -16.47 20.93
CA GLN A 35 -6.22 -17.06 20.22
C GLN A 35 -5.79 -18.09 19.16
N PRO A 36 -5.16 -19.21 19.55
CA PRO A 36 -4.57 -20.17 18.63
C PRO A 36 -5.56 -20.79 17.64
N ASP A 37 -6.82 -20.96 18.05
CA ASP A 37 -7.85 -21.66 17.27
C ASP A 37 -8.72 -20.73 16.42
N ALA A 38 -8.46 -19.39 16.48
CA ALA A 38 -9.10 -18.44 15.57
C ALA A 38 -8.57 -18.60 14.15
N VAL A 39 -9.42 -18.33 13.15
CA VAL A 39 -9.02 -18.39 11.73
C VAL A 39 -8.07 -17.24 11.40
N ALA A 40 -6.86 -17.57 10.98
CA ALA A 40 -5.86 -16.60 10.51
C ALA A 40 -6.03 -16.29 9.03
N LEU A 41 -6.14 -17.33 8.19
CA LEU A 41 -6.21 -17.22 6.74
C LEU A 41 -7.44 -17.92 6.20
N ARG A 42 -8.07 -17.31 5.20
CA ARG A 42 -9.13 -17.91 4.38
C ARG A 42 -8.82 -17.69 2.90
N ILE A 43 -8.93 -18.73 2.08
CA ILE A 43 -8.83 -18.67 0.62
C ILE A 43 -9.90 -19.59 0.03
N GLY A 44 -10.89 -19.03 -0.66
CA GLY A 44 -12.10 -19.76 -1.02
C GLY A 44 -12.71 -20.41 0.23
N GLU A 45 -12.98 -21.71 0.19
CA GLU A 45 -13.53 -22.47 1.33
C GLU A 45 -12.44 -22.93 2.33
N ALA A 46 -11.18 -22.92 1.93
CA ALA A 46 -10.09 -23.36 2.81
C ALA A 46 -9.81 -22.34 3.92
N ARG A 47 -9.56 -22.85 5.11
CA ARG A 47 -9.26 -22.06 6.31
C ARG A 47 -8.03 -22.61 7.00
N MET A 48 -7.25 -21.72 7.60
CA MET A 48 -6.09 -22.05 8.42
C MET A 48 -6.18 -21.25 9.71
N THR A 49 -6.07 -21.90 10.84
CA THR A 49 -6.04 -21.25 12.17
C THR A 49 -4.69 -20.63 12.45
N TYR A 50 -4.61 -19.75 13.44
CA TYR A 50 -3.34 -19.17 13.90
C TYR A 50 -2.36 -20.24 14.39
N ARG A 51 -2.85 -21.30 15.04
CA ARG A 51 -2.05 -22.47 15.45
C ARG A 51 -1.46 -23.20 14.24
N GLU A 52 -2.26 -23.48 13.23
CA GLU A 52 -1.82 -24.16 12.01
C GLU A 52 -0.83 -23.30 11.23
N LEU A 53 -1.08 -21.99 11.14
CA LEU A 53 -0.14 -21.03 10.54
C LEU A 53 1.20 -21.05 11.27
N ASP A 54 1.22 -21.03 12.60
CA ASP A 54 2.44 -21.09 13.39
C ASP A 54 3.21 -22.39 13.18
N GLN A 55 2.50 -23.52 13.12
CA GLN A 55 3.10 -24.83 12.85
C GLN A 55 3.75 -24.90 11.46
N VAL A 56 3.05 -24.44 10.44
CA VAL A 56 3.59 -24.37 9.07
C VAL A 56 4.75 -23.39 8.99
N THR A 57 4.65 -22.24 9.65
CA THR A 57 5.75 -21.27 9.77
C THR A 57 6.99 -21.90 10.42
N ALA A 58 6.82 -22.64 11.52
CA ALA A 58 7.92 -23.31 12.21
C ALA A 58 8.58 -24.39 11.35
N ALA A 59 7.81 -25.17 10.60
CA ALA A 59 8.32 -26.17 9.66
C ALA A 59 9.10 -25.50 8.50
N THR A 60 8.53 -24.43 7.91
CA THR A 60 9.16 -23.65 6.84
C THR A 60 10.47 -23.00 7.32
N ALA A 61 10.50 -22.46 8.52
CA ALA A 61 11.72 -21.91 9.12
C ALA A 61 12.77 -23.00 9.35
N GLY A 62 12.38 -24.20 9.80
CA GLY A 62 13.27 -25.36 9.95
C GLY A 62 13.88 -25.75 8.60
N TRP A 63 13.07 -25.84 7.56
CA TRP A 63 13.46 -26.18 6.21
C TRP A 63 14.44 -25.16 5.61
N LEU A 64 14.15 -23.84 5.75
CA LEU A 64 15.04 -22.76 5.31
C LEU A 64 16.38 -22.78 6.06
N ARG A 65 16.35 -22.99 7.38
CA ARG A 65 17.57 -23.11 8.20
C ARG A 65 18.43 -24.31 7.79
N HIS A 66 17.80 -25.44 7.45
CA HIS A 66 18.49 -26.62 6.96
C HIS A 66 19.25 -26.34 5.65
N ARG A 67 18.74 -25.42 4.82
CA ARG A 67 19.38 -24.92 3.58
C ARG A 67 20.33 -23.74 3.82
N GLY A 68 20.70 -23.48 5.08
CA GLY A 68 21.69 -22.49 5.47
C GLY A 68 21.18 -21.05 5.50
N VAL A 69 19.84 -20.83 5.49
CA VAL A 69 19.28 -19.49 5.70
C VAL A 69 19.32 -19.16 7.19
N GLY A 70 19.95 -18.05 7.52
CA GLY A 70 20.12 -17.56 8.88
C GLY A 70 19.91 -16.06 9.02
N PRO A 71 20.21 -15.52 10.21
CA PRO A 71 20.01 -14.10 10.51
C PRO A 71 20.76 -13.19 9.52
N GLY A 72 20.03 -12.23 8.94
CA GLY A 72 20.56 -11.25 7.98
C GLY A 72 20.72 -11.77 6.55
N ASP A 73 20.48 -13.07 6.27
CA ASP A 73 20.44 -13.56 4.90
C ASP A 73 19.20 -13.03 4.16
N ARG A 74 19.38 -12.62 2.90
CA ARG A 74 18.29 -12.13 2.06
C ARG A 74 17.68 -13.29 1.28
N VAL A 75 16.35 -13.39 1.35
CA VAL A 75 15.54 -14.35 0.61
C VAL A 75 14.53 -13.60 -0.25
N ALA A 76 14.64 -13.75 -1.57
CA ALA A 76 13.69 -13.21 -2.51
C ALA A 76 12.41 -14.06 -2.53
N VAL A 77 11.24 -13.43 -2.51
CA VAL A 77 9.95 -14.11 -2.49
C VAL A 77 9.07 -13.60 -3.62
N LEU A 78 8.77 -14.47 -4.57
CA LEU A 78 8.04 -14.20 -5.79
C LEU A 78 6.70 -14.97 -5.79
N LEU A 79 5.84 -14.61 -4.84
CA LEU A 79 4.56 -15.27 -4.59
C LEU A 79 3.40 -14.26 -4.62
N PRO A 80 2.21 -14.65 -5.13
CA PRO A 80 0.98 -13.87 -4.95
C PRO A 80 0.44 -13.99 -3.52
N ASN A 81 -0.74 -13.39 -3.26
CA ASN A 81 -1.42 -13.46 -1.96
C ASN A 81 -1.99 -14.86 -1.68
N VAL A 82 -1.13 -15.78 -1.30
CA VAL A 82 -1.46 -17.19 -0.96
C VAL A 82 -0.95 -17.51 0.44
N PRO A 83 -1.44 -18.57 1.10
CA PRO A 83 -0.94 -18.97 2.43
C PRO A 83 0.57 -19.16 2.48
N ALA A 84 1.20 -19.60 1.38
CA ALA A 84 2.65 -19.77 1.29
C ALA A 84 3.40 -18.44 1.44
N PHE A 85 2.88 -17.33 0.90
CA PHE A 85 3.50 -16.01 1.10
C PHE A 85 3.57 -15.66 2.60
N VAL A 86 2.45 -15.84 3.30
CA VAL A 86 2.36 -15.53 4.74
C VAL A 86 3.30 -16.43 5.54
N ALA A 87 3.28 -17.74 5.31
CA ALA A 87 4.10 -18.70 6.05
C ALA A 87 5.62 -18.48 5.79
N VAL A 88 6.02 -18.18 4.56
CA VAL A 88 7.42 -17.88 4.22
C VAL A 88 7.87 -16.56 4.84
N TYR A 89 7.03 -15.50 4.77
CA TYR A 89 7.31 -14.22 5.44
C TYR A 89 7.53 -14.41 6.94
N GLU A 90 6.60 -15.04 7.63
CA GLU A 90 6.69 -15.28 9.07
C GLU A 90 7.89 -16.19 9.43
N ALA A 91 8.22 -17.18 8.57
CA ALA A 91 9.39 -18.03 8.77
C ALA A 91 10.70 -17.24 8.67
N LEU A 92 10.82 -16.34 7.70
CA LEU A 92 11.98 -15.45 7.54
C LEU A 92 12.11 -14.50 8.74
N MET A 93 10.99 -13.90 9.18
CA MET A 93 10.99 -13.06 10.37
C MET A 93 11.41 -13.85 11.61
N ARG A 94 10.98 -15.11 11.76
CA ARG A 94 11.35 -16.00 12.87
C ARG A 94 12.85 -16.35 12.87
N LEU A 95 13.43 -16.51 11.68
CA LEU A 95 14.87 -16.76 11.53
C LEU A 95 15.74 -15.51 11.68
N GLY A 96 15.17 -14.32 11.74
CA GLY A 96 15.90 -13.05 11.67
C GLY A 96 16.54 -12.82 10.28
N ALA A 97 16.01 -13.47 9.25
CA ALA A 97 16.40 -13.27 7.86
C ALA A 97 15.66 -12.07 7.26
N VAL A 98 16.14 -11.58 6.13
CA VAL A 98 15.61 -10.41 5.43
C VAL A 98 14.81 -10.86 4.21
N MET A 99 13.53 -10.51 4.14
CA MET A 99 12.71 -10.77 2.96
C MET A 99 12.93 -9.72 1.88
N VAL A 100 13.02 -10.16 0.63
CA VAL A 100 12.99 -9.31 -0.57
C VAL A 100 11.72 -9.67 -1.35
N PRO A 101 10.57 -9.02 -1.07
CA PRO A 101 9.32 -9.33 -1.75
C PRO A 101 9.34 -8.77 -3.17
N LEU A 102 9.05 -9.63 -4.15
CA LEU A 102 9.09 -9.32 -5.57
C LEU A 102 7.74 -9.59 -6.25
N ASN A 103 7.45 -8.82 -7.29
CA ASN A 103 6.24 -8.99 -8.08
C ASN A 103 6.33 -10.23 -8.99
N PRO A 104 5.39 -11.20 -8.90
CA PRO A 104 5.37 -12.38 -9.77
C PRO A 104 5.28 -12.09 -11.28
N LEU A 105 4.98 -10.86 -11.66
CA LEU A 105 4.89 -10.43 -13.06
C LEU A 105 6.20 -9.84 -13.61
N PHE A 106 7.27 -9.79 -12.82
CA PHE A 106 8.56 -9.29 -13.30
C PHE A 106 9.13 -10.19 -14.41
N THR A 107 9.78 -9.54 -15.37
CA THR A 107 10.56 -10.21 -16.41
C THR A 107 11.86 -10.79 -15.82
N ALA A 108 12.48 -11.72 -16.53
CA ALA A 108 13.77 -12.30 -16.10
C ALA A 108 14.84 -11.21 -15.87
N ARG A 109 14.92 -10.22 -16.77
CA ARG A 109 15.85 -9.10 -16.65
C ARG A 109 15.64 -8.25 -15.38
N GLU A 110 14.37 -8.04 -14.98
CA GLU A 110 14.05 -7.33 -13.75
C GLU A 110 14.42 -8.17 -12.53
N LEU A 111 14.13 -9.49 -12.57
CA LEU A 111 14.50 -10.42 -11.50
C LEU A 111 16.01 -10.50 -11.31
N GLU A 112 16.80 -10.60 -12.40
CA GLU A 112 18.26 -10.57 -12.35
C GLU A 112 18.76 -9.35 -11.59
N TYR A 113 18.23 -8.15 -11.95
CA TYR A 113 18.62 -6.92 -11.25
C TYR A 113 18.34 -6.97 -9.75
N PHE A 114 17.13 -7.40 -9.34
CA PHE A 114 16.77 -7.43 -7.92
C PHE A 114 17.55 -8.47 -7.13
N LEU A 115 17.84 -9.62 -7.71
CA LEU A 115 18.62 -10.68 -7.08
C LEU A 115 20.09 -10.26 -6.89
N GLU A 116 20.69 -9.66 -7.91
CA GLU A 116 22.06 -9.16 -7.85
C GLU A 116 22.20 -7.99 -6.86
N ASP A 117 21.30 -6.99 -6.95
CA ASP A 117 21.37 -5.77 -6.10
C ASP A 117 21.12 -6.11 -4.63
N SER A 118 20.16 -6.99 -4.31
CA SER A 118 19.87 -7.42 -2.95
C SER A 118 20.91 -8.42 -2.40
N GLY A 119 21.57 -9.17 -3.30
CA GLY A 119 22.41 -10.30 -2.93
C GLY A 119 21.61 -11.43 -2.27
N ALA A 120 20.37 -11.65 -2.73
CA ALA A 120 19.52 -12.72 -2.22
C ALA A 120 20.12 -14.10 -2.59
N ARG A 121 20.24 -15.00 -1.58
CA ARG A 121 20.81 -16.34 -1.75
C ARG A 121 19.77 -17.38 -2.16
N VAL A 122 18.50 -17.13 -1.87
CA VAL A 122 17.38 -18.02 -2.18
C VAL A 122 16.31 -17.18 -2.88
N LEU A 123 15.71 -17.73 -3.94
CA LEU A 123 14.52 -17.24 -4.60
C LEU A 123 13.38 -18.25 -4.37
N TRP A 124 12.43 -17.92 -3.51
CA TRP A 124 11.20 -18.70 -3.36
C TRP A 124 10.15 -18.18 -4.32
N ALA A 125 9.79 -18.98 -5.31
CA ALA A 125 8.90 -18.57 -6.38
C ALA A 125 7.71 -19.54 -6.55
N MET A 126 6.64 -19.02 -7.15
CA MET A 126 5.54 -19.87 -7.63
C MET A 126 6.03 -20.76 -8.79
N PRO A 127 5.63 -22.04 -8.82
CA PRO A 127 6.02 -22.92 -9.94
C PRO A 127 5.47 -22.42 -11.28
N GLY A 128 6.23 -22.69 -12.36
CA GLY A 128 5.79 -22.44 -13.74
C GLY A 128 5.86 -20.98 -14.18
N LEU A 129 6.69 -20.15 -13.55
CA LEU A 129 7.01 -18.80 -14.01
C LEU A 129 8.22 -18.84 -14.97
N PRO A 130 8.04 -18.57 -16.29
CA PRO A 130 9.15 -18.64 -17.27
C PRO A 130 10.35 -17.75 -16.90
N ALA A 131 10.10 -16.58 -16.32
CA ALA A 131 11.15 -15.68 -15.87
C ALA A 131 12.05 -16.29 -14.79
N VAL A 132 11.52 -17.18 -13.96
CA VAL A 132 12.28 -17.88 -12.90
C VAL A 132 13.21 -18.93 -13.52
N ASP A 133 12.73 -19.70 -14.52
CA ASP A 133 13.53 -20.70 -15.21
C ASP A 133 14.69 -20.07 -15.98
N GLU A 134 14.48 -18.88 -16.58
CA GLU A 134 15.49 -18.11 -17.28
C GLU A 134 16.57 -17.56 -16.33
N VAL A 135 16.16 -17.00 -15.17
CA VAL A 135 17.07 -16.43 -14.17
C VAL A 135 17.92 -17.49 -13.48
N ALA A 136 17.38 -18.69 -13.24
CA ALA A 136 18.06 -19.77 -12.53
C ALA A 136 19.42 -20.17 -13.15
N GLY A 137 19.63 -19.90 -14.44
CA GLY A 137 20.90 -20.15 -15.15
C GLY A 137 21.88 -18.97 -15.15
N ASN A 138 21.43 -17.77 -14.77
CA ASN A 138 22.17 -16.52 -14.94
C ASN A 138 22.70 -15.94 -13.64
N VAL A 139 22.02 -16.20 -12.52
CA VAL A 139 22.35 -15.63 -11.20
C VAL A 139 22.65 -16.76 -10.22
N ASP A 140 23.64 -16.56 -9.35
CA ASP A 140 23.98 -17.50 -8.27
C ASP A 140 22.94 -17.42 -7.14
N VAL A 141 21.80 -18.05 -7.35
CA VAL A 141 20.68 -18.09 -6.41
C VAL A 141 20.05 -19.50 -6.38
N GLU A 142 19.76 -20.00 -5.19
CA GLU A 142 19.01 -21.25 -5.05
C GLU A 142 17.52 -20.99 -5.32
N VAL A 143 16.97 -21.60 -6.38
CA VAL A 143 15.55 -21.47 -6.73
C VAL A 143 14.73 -22.53 -6.02
N VAL A 144 13.69 -22.10 -5.31
CA VAL A 144 12.73 -22.94 -4.59
C VAL A 144 11.34 -22.71 -5.17
N THR A 145 10.71 -23.78 -5.68
CA THR A 145 9.35 -23.75 -6.24
C THR A 145 8.40 -24.70 -5.50
N LEU A 146 8.70 -25.02 -4.25
CA LEU A 146 7.90 -25.94 -3.44
C LEU A 146 6.68 -25.22 -2.82
N ASP A 147 5.55 -25.93 -2.78
CA ASP A 147 4.43 -25.56 -1.94
C ASP A 147 4.64 -25.99 -0.46
N LEU A 148 3.81 -25.50 0.43
CA LEU A 148 3.93 -25.76 1.87
C LEU A 148 3.76 -27.26 2.22
N GLU A 149 2.98 -28.00 1.46
CA GLU A 149 2.80 -29.46 1.67
C GLU A 149 4.06 -30.21 1.28
N ALA A 150 4.71 -29.82 0.17
CA ALA A 150 5.96 -30.41 -0.25
C ALA A 150 7.07 -30.15 0.78
N VAL A 151 7.16 -28.90 1.30
CA VAL A 151 8.05 -28.57 2.42
C VAL A 151 7.81 -29.47 3.63
N GLY A 152 6.56 -29.64 4.02
CA GLY A 152 6.18 -30.54 5.13
C GLY A 152 6.59 -31.99 4.89
N ARG A 153 6.42 -32.50 3.65
CA ARG A 153 6.85 -33.85 3.26
C ARG A 153 8.37 -34.01 3.32
N GLU A 154 9.13 -33.02 2.81
CA GLU A 154 10.59 -33.03 2.89
C GLU A 154 11.08 -32.98 4.34
N CYS A 155 10.52 -32.10 5.17
CA CYS A 155 10.85 -32.04 6.59
C CYS A 155 10.64 -33.41 7.28
N ALA A 156 9.53 -34.09 7.00
CA ALA A 156 9.24 -35.41 7.57
C ALA A 156 10.20 -36.49 7.06
N ALA A 157 10.54 -36.46 5.77
CA ALA A 157 11.42 -37.45 5.14
C ALA A 157 12.88 -37.32 5.59
N GLU A 158 13.36 -36.11 5.79
CA GLU A 158 14.75 -35.82 6.17
C GLU A 158 14.93 -35.61 7.69
N GLY A 159 13.84 -35.67 8.48
CA GLY A 159 13.90 -35.45 9.93
C GLY A 159 14.27 -34.02 10.33
N ILE A 160 13.90 -33.03 9.51
CA ILE A 160 14.17 -31.62 9.77
C ILE A 160 13.27 -31.13 10.91
N ALA A 161 13.91 -30.67 12.00
CA ALA A 161 13.18 -30.14 13.14
C ALA A 161 12.60 -28.75 12.84
N PRO A 162 11.34 -28.48 13.27
CA PRO A 162 10.76 -27.15 13.15
C PRO A 162 11.52 -26.13 14.03
N VAL A 163 11.52 -24.87 13.61
CA VAL A 163 12.06 -23.75 14.39
C VAL A 163 10.90 -23.06 15.08
N THR A 164 10.75 -23.28 16.38
CA THR A 164 9.67 -22.71 17.20
C THR A 164 10.07 -21.39 17.88
N GLU A 165 11.35 -21.20 18.12
CA GLU A 165 11.88 -20.01 18.77
C GLU A 165 12.19 -18.92 17.75
N ILE A 166 11.98 -17.66 18.15
CA ILE A 166 12.33 -16.49 17.34
C ILE A 166 13.81 -16.18 17.56
N THR A 167 14.56 -16.07 16.48
CA THR A 167 15.93 -15.54 16.51
C THR A 167 15.86 -14.02 16.60
N LEU A 168 15.97 -13.49 17.82
CA LEU A 168 15.92 -12.05 18.05
C LEU A 168 17.16 -11.36 17.47
N ARG A 169 16.90 -10.28 16.74
CA ARG A 169 17.87 -9.33 16.21
C ARG A 169 17.72 -7.99 16.94
N ASP A 170 18.61 -7.04 16.64
CA ASP A 170 18.32 -5.66 17.03
C ASP A 170 17.01 -5.22 16.35
N PRO A 171 16.08 -4.57 17.06
CA PRO A 171 14.84 -4.07 16.45
C PRO A 171 15.06 -3.14 15.25
N ASP A 172 16.23 -2.52 15.14
CA ASP A 172 16.62 -1.64 14.05
C ASP A 172 17.40 -2.36 12.94
N ASP A 173 17.59 -3.70 13.03
CA ASP A 173 18.10 -4.52 11.92
C ASP A 173 17.06 -4.64 10.80
N ASP A 174 17.56 -4.82 9.56
CA ASP A 174 16.69 -5.00 8.38
C ASP A 174 15.85 -6.27 8.51
N ALA A 175 14.57 -6.14 8.25
CA ALA A 175 13.59 -7.22 8.15
C ALA A 175 13.11 -7.43 6.70
N VAL A 176 12.95 -6.32 5.95
CA VAL A 176 12.49 -6.34 4.56
C VAL A 176 13.29 -5.35 3.72
N LEU A 177 13.73 -5.77 2.54
CA LEU A 177 14.20 -4.87 1.49
C LEU A 177 13.10 -4.71 0.45
N LEU A 178 12.42 -3.56 0.47
CA LEU A 178 11.30 -3.28 -0.42
C LEU A 178 11.72 -2.38 -1.57
N TYR A 179 11.71 -2.90 -2.79
CA TYR A 179 12.13 -2.14 -3.96
C TYR A 179 11.06 -1.14 -4.42
N THR A 180 11.47 0.10 -4.59
CA THR A 180 10.62 1.21 -5.10
C THR A 180 11.08 1.62 -6.48
N SER A 181 10.14 2.03 -7.34
CA SER A 181 10.45 2.60 -8.65
C SER A 181 11.00 4.02 -8.51
N GLY A 182 12.23 4.15 -8.01
CA GLY A 182 12.88 5.44 -7.75
C GLY A 182 12.67 6.51 -8.84
N THR A 183 12.83 7.76 -8.46
CA THR A 183 12.70 8.93 -9.37
C THR A 183 13.80 9.00 -10.44
N THR A 184 14.90 8.27 -10.24
CA THR A 184 16.15 8.37 -11.04
C THR A 184 16.36 7.21 -12.03
N GLY A 185 15.38 6.33 -12.23
CA GLY A 185 15.38 5.33 -13.29
C GLY A 185 15.57 3.87 -12.86
N ARG A 186 16.44 3.55 -11.91
CA ARG A 186 16.57 2.18 -11.37
C ARG A 186 15.87 2.04 -10.04
N PRO A 187 15.16 0.92 -9.77
CA PRO A 187 14.55 0.67 -8.47
C PRO A 187 15.58 0.67 -7.35
N LYS A 188 15.18 1.17 -6.16
CA LYS A 188 16.01 1.23 -4.96
C LYS A 188 15.36 0.40 -3.86
N GLY A 189 16.13 -0.41 -3.14
CA GLY A 189 15.65 -1.19 -2.01
C GLY A 189 15.55 -0.35 -0.75
N ALA A 190 14.34 0.01 -0.32
CA ALA A 190 14.12 0.64 0.98
C ALA A 190 14.35 -0.40 2.10
N ARG A 191 15.20 -0.07 3.06
CA ARG A 191 15.53 -0.92 4.21
C ARG A 191 14.51 -0.71 5.31
N LEU A 192 13.59 -1.66 5.46
CA LEU A 192 12.57 -1.64 6.51
C LEU A 192 13.02 -2.52 7.66
N THR A 193 13.14 -1.92 8.84
CA THR A 193 13.56 -2.60 10.06
C THR A 193 12.40 -3.34 10.74
N HIS A 194 12.71 -4.20 11.70
CA HIS A 194 11.68 -4.82 12.53
C HIS A 194 10.83 -3.77 13.25
N THR A 195 11.44 -2.70 13.79
CA THR A 195 10.72 -1.57 14.41
C THR A 195 9.77 -0.89 13.41
N ASN A 196 10.23 -0.61 12.18
CA ASN A 196 9.39 0.07 11.19
C ASN A 196 8.12 -0.72 10.90
N LEU A 197 8.23 -2.01 10.62
CA LEU A 197 7.10 -2.88 10.30
C LEU A 197 6.17 -3.09 11.50
N ARG A 198 6.73 -3.33 12.69
CA ARG A 198 5.95 -3.52 13.92
C ARG A 198 5.18 -2.25 14.30
N SER A 199 5.85 -1.09 14.31
CA SER A 199 5.22 0.19 14.64
C SER A 199 4.07 0.51 13.69
N ASN A 200 4.26 0.30 12.39
CA ASN A 200 3.22 0.54 11.40
C ASN A 200 2.03 -0.44 11.54
N ALA A 201 2.29 -1.73 11.79
CA ALA A 201 1.25 -2.72 12.05
C ALA A 201 0.38 -2.33 13.26
N MET A 202 1.03 -1.90 14.35
CA MET A 202 0.32 -1.45 15.55
C MET A 202 -0.49 -0.17 15.29
N ALA A 203 0.12 0.83 14.63
CA ALA A 203 -0.57 2.08 14.28
C ALA A 203 -1.80 1.82 13.39
N THR A 204 -1.67 0.90 12.42
CA THR A 204 -2.79 0.48 11.57
C THR A 204 -3.89 -0.18 12.40
N ALA A 205 -3.56 -1.20 13.16
CA ALA A 205 -4.56 -1.99 13.87
C ALA A 205 -5.26 -1.20 14.98
N THR A 206 -4.53 -0.37 15.74
CA THR A 206 -5.09 0.37 16.88
C THR A 206 -5.69 1.72 16.50
N GLY A 207 -4.98 2.50 15.69
CA GLY A 207 -5.34 3.86 15.33
C GLY A 207 -6.30 3.95 14.15
N LEU A 208 -5.97 3.27 13.05
CA LEU A 208 -6.72 3.38 11.80
C LEU A 208 -8.01 2.59 11.82
N GLY A 209 -7.90 1.32 12.13
CA GLY A 209 -8.98 0.37 11.91
C GLY A 209 -9.69 -0.07 13.16
N ARG A 210 -9.09 0.14 14.33
CA ARG A 210 -9.53 -0.54 15.56
C ARG A 210 -9.83 -2.01 15.25
N LEU A 211 -8.87 -2.64 14.53
CA LEU A 211 -8.99 -4.04 14.13
C LEU A 211 -8.98 -4.94 15.36
N GLY A 212 -9.75 -5.98 15.29
CA GLY A 212 -9.87 -6.97 16.35
C GLY A 212 -10.07 -8.39 15.82
N PRO A 213 -10.22 -9.36 16.74
CA PRO A 213 -10.34 -10.78 16.39
C PRO A 213 -11.56 -11.12 15.51
N ASP A 214 -12.62 -10.32 15.60
CA ASP A 214 -13.87 -10.54 14.87
C ASP A 214 -13.83 -9.96 13.45
N ASP A 215 -12.73 -9.26 13.10
CA ASP A 215 -12.59 -8.65 11.78
C ASP A 215 -12.13 -9.64 10.72
N VAL A 216 -12.66 -9.45 9.52
CA VAL A 216 -12.23 -10.11 8.30
C VAL A 216 -11.67 -9.07 7.35
N VAL A 217 -10.37 -9.14 7.11
CA VAL A 217 -9.60 -8.20 6.30
C VAL A 217 -9.50 -8.71 4.87
N PHE A 218 -9.99 -7.95 3.90
CA PHE A 218 -9.86 -8.30 2.48
C PHE A 218 -8.42 -8.12 2.00
N ALA A 219 -7.78 -9.21 1.60
CA ALA A 219 -6.36 -9.27 1.26
C ALA A 219 -6.12 -9.49 -0.24
N ALA A 220 -6.59 -8.56 -1.08
CA ALA A 220 -6.34 -8.54 -2.52
C ALA A 220 -5.20 -7.59 -2.91
N LEU A 221 -4.85 -6.61 -2.07
CA LEU A 221 -3.68 -5.78 -2.29
C LEU A 221 -2.41 -6.64 -2.23
N PRO A 222 -1.51 -6.52 -3.23
CA PRO A 222 -0.32 -7.36 -3.29
C PRO A 222 0.52 -7.27 -2.02
N MET A 223 0.82 -8.41 -1.38
CA MET A 223 1.65 -8.48 -0.17
C MET A 223 3.14 -8.25 -0.46
N PHE A 224 3.56 -8.30 -1.73
CA PHE A 224 4.89 -7.85 -2.13
C PHE A 224 5.03 -6.32 -2.19
N HIS A 225 3.96 -5.58 -1.93
CA HIS A 225 3.93 -4.13 -1.78
C HIS A 225 3.65 -3.76 -0.33
N VAL A 226 4.22 -2.64 0.15
CA VAL A 226 4.13 -2.22 1.57
C VAL A 226 2.71 -2.14 2.10
N PHE A 227 1.74 -1.70 1.30
CA PHE A 227 0.35 -1.60 1.73
C PHE A 227 -0.22 -2.99 2.07
N GLY A 228 -0.01 -3.98 1.18
CA GLY A 228 -0.41 -5.37 1.43
C GLY A 228 0.38 -6.03 2.56
N LEU A 229 1.69 -5.77 2.65
CA LEU A 229 2.53 -6.38 3.67
C LEU A 229 2.27 -5.81 5.07
N SER A 230 2.31 -4.49 5.21
CA SER A 230 2.32 -3.83 6.52
C SER A 230 0.91 -3.57 7.03
N VAL A 231 0.09 -2.86 6.23
CA VAL A 231 -1.26 -2.46 6.64
C VAL A 231 -2.21 -3.66 6.66
N VAL A 232 -2.14 -4.53 5.62
CA VAL A 232 -3.06 -5.68 5.52
C VAL A 232 -2.54 -6.87 6.32
N LEU A 233 -1.38 -7.42 5.99
CA LEU A 233 -0.88 -8.65 6.62
C LEU A 233 -0.49 -8.42 8.09
N ASN A 234 0.49 -7.55 8.35
CA ASN A 234 0.99 -7.35 9.70
C ASN A 234 -0.07 -6.74 10.63
N GLY A 235 -0.90 -5.80 10.11
CA GLY A 235 -2.01 -5.24 10.86
C GLY A 235 -3.04 -6.29 11.29
N ALA A 236 -3.43 -7.18 10.38
CA ALA A 236 -4.36 -8.28 10.69
C ALA A 236 -3.75 -9.29 11.67
N VAL A 237 -2.47 -9.69 11.49
CA VAL A 237 -1.78 -10.60 12.40
C VAL A 237 -1.69 -10.02 13.81
N PHE A 238 -1.32 -8.75 13.95
CA PHE A 238 -1.28 -8.07 15.24
C PHE A 238 -2.65 -8.05 15.93
N ALA A 239 -3.71 -7.71 15.18
CA ALA A 239 -5.08 -7.63 15.69
C ALA A 239 -5.68 -9.02 16.00
N GLY A 240 -5.17 -10.08 15.38
CA GLY A 240 -5.74 -11.41 15.42
C GLY A 240 -6.95 -11.59 14.51
N SER A 241 -7.05 -10.78 13.46
CA SER A 241 -8.12 -10.81 12.47
C SER A 241 -7.93 -11.93 11.44
N THR A 242 -8.99 -12.27 10.71
CA THR A 242 -8.92 -13.21 9.59
C THR A 242 -8.48 -12.48 8.30
N LEU A 243 -7.46 -12.96 7.61
CA LEU A 243 -7.11 -12.52 6.26
C LEU A 243 -7.90 -13.30 5.21
N SER A 244 -8.76 -12.62 4.47
CA SER A 244 -9.51 -13.15 3.32
C SER A 244 -8.67 -12.97 2.06
N LEU A 245 -7.84 -13.98 1.73
CA LEU A 245 -6.85 -13.91 0.67
C LEU A 245 -7.49 -13.95 -0.72
N MET A 246 -6.98 -13.10 -1.61
CA MET A 246 -7.28 -13.12 -3.04
C MET A 246 -5.96 -13.03 -3.82
N PRO A 247 -5.52 -14.12 -4.49
CA PRO A 247 -4.24 -14.15 -5.19
C PRO A 247 -4.13 -13.17 -6.36
N ARG A 248 -5.24 -12.91 -7.03
CA ARG A 248 -5.38 -11.95 -8.12
C ARG A 248 -6.73 -11.27 -8.01
N PHE A 249 -6.73 -9.94 -8.03
CA PHE A 249 -7.98 -9.17 -8.03
C PHE A 249 -8.75 -9.41 -9.34
N VAL A 250 -9.96 -9.97 -9.20
CA VAL A 250 -10.94 -10.16 -10.27
C VAL A 250 -12.24 -9.51 -9.78
N PRO A 251 -12.72 -8.42 -10.42
CA PRO A 251 -13.78 -7.55 -9.86
C PRO A 251 -15.02 -8.30 -9.40
N GLU A 252 -15.59 -9.19 -10.22
CA GLU A 252 -16.81 -9.94 -9.88
C GLU A 252 -16.56 -10.89 -8.71
N ALA A 253 -15.48 -11.68 -8.76
CA ALA A 253 -15.14 -12.60 -7.68
C ALA A 253 -14.77 -11.86 -6.38
N ALA A 254 -14.13 -10.71 -6.48
CA ALA A 254 -13.83 -9.86 -5.33
C ALA A 254 -15.10 -9.32 -4.69
N TYR A 255 -16.05 -8.89 -5.51
CA TYR A 255 -17.34 -8.38 -5.06
C TYR A 255 -18.15 -9.44 -4.31
N ASP A 256 -18.19 -10.68 -4.83
CA ASP A 256 -18.83 -11.81 -4.14
C ASP A 256 -18.11 -12.16 -2.83
N GLN A 257 -16.77 -12.17 -2.84
CA GLN A 257 -15.97 -12.51 -1.67
C GLN A 257 -16.21 -11.54 -0.49
N LEU A 258 -16.54 -10.26 -0.75
CA LEU A 258 -16.88 -9.32 0.34
C LEU A 258 -18.04 -9.84 1.19
N GLN A 259 -19.06 -10.45 0.56
CA GLN A 259 -20.22 -11.02 1.25
C GLN A 259 -19.94 -12.41 1.78
N ASP A 260 -19.47 -13.33 0.93
CA ASP A 260 -19.27 -14.74 1.24
C ASP A 260 -18.30 -14.94 2.41
N HIS A 261 -17.31 -14.07 2.53
CA HIS A 261 -16.36 -14.10 3.63
C HIS A 261 -16.77 -13.17 4.79
N GLY A 262 -17.80 -12.34 4.60
CA GLY A 262 -18.23 -11.37 5.60
C GLY A 262 -17.17 -10.35 5.94
N VAL A 263 -16.55 -9.79 4.91
CA VAL A 263 -15.48 -8.80 5.03
C VAL A 263 -15.94 -7.60 5.84
N THR A 264 -15.13 -7.20 6.82
CA THR A 264 -15.40 -6.03 7.68
C THR A 264 -14.47 -4.86 7.38
N PHE A 265 -13.25 -5.15 6.91
CA PHE A 265 -12.25 -4.17 6.51
C PHE A 265 -11.84 -4.41 5.06
N LEU A 266 -12.05 -3.41 4.20
CA LEU A 266 -11.78 -3.45 2.76
C LEU A 266 -10.66 -2.45 2.40
N PRO A 267 -9.38 -2.81 2.58
CA PRO A 267 -8.29 -2.01 2.03
C PRO A 267 -8.23 -2.17 0.52
N GLY A 268 -8.17 -1.04 -0.19
CA GLY A 268 -8.14 -1.00 -1.65
C GLY A 268 -7.39 0.19 -2.20
N VAL A 269 -7.30 0.24 -3.51
CA VAL A 269 -6.84 1.41 -4.28
C VAL A 269 -8.01 2.00 -5.04
N PRO A 270 -7.95 3.25 -5.53
CA PRO A 270 -9.07 3.90 -6.24
C PRO A 270 -9.66 3.06 -7.38
N THR A 271 -8.80 2.39 -8.16
CA THR A 271 -9.23 1.54 -9.28
C THR A 271 -10.04 0.30 -8.83
N MET A 272 -9.78 -0.23 -7.62
CA MET A 272 -10.60 -1.31 -7.05
C MET A 272 -11.98 -0.81 -6.65
N HIS A 273 -12.08 0.38 -6.03
CA HIS A 273 -13.37 1.00 -5.72
C HIS A 273 -14.17 1.28 -6.99
N GLY A 274 -13.53 1.81 -8.04
CA GLY A 274 -14.17 1.99 -9.36
C GLY A 274 -14.65 0.67 -9.96
N ALA A 275 -13.89 -0.40 -9.83
CA ALA A 275 -14.28 -1.73 -10.30
C ALA A 275 -15.50 -2.28 -9.55
N PHE A 276 -15.57 -2.13 -8.23
CA PHE A 276 -16.76 -2.50 -7.45
C PHE A 276 -17.99 -1.71 -7.86
N LEU A 277 -17.87 -0.41 -8.11
CA LEU A 277 -18.97 0.41 -8.63
C LEU A 277 -19.46 -0.09 -9.99
N SER A 278 -18.54 -0.49 -10.86
CA SER A 278 -18.88 -1.02 -12.20
C SER A 278 -19.63 -2.36 -12.10
N VAL A 279 -19.16 -3.28 -11.22
CA VAL A 279 -19.86 -4.56 -10.96
C VAL A 279 -21.24 -4.32 -10.39
N ALA A 280 -21.39 -3.47 -9.39
CA ALA A 280 -22.68 -3.14 -8.78
C ALA A 280 -23.65 -2.56 -9.80
N ARG A 281 -23.18 -1.69 -10.69
CA ARG A 281 -23.97 -1.10 -11.77
C ARG A 281 -24.44 -2.17 -12.74
N ALA A 282 -23.54 -3.02 -13.23
CA ALA A 282 -23.87 -4.09 -14.18
C ALA A 282 -24.90 -5.07 -13.61
N ARG A 283 -24.75 -5.47 -12.34
CA ARG A 283 -25.69 -6.36 -11.65
C ARG A 283 -27.08 -5.74 -11.51
N ARG A 284 -27.14 -4.46 -11.14
CA ARG A 284 -28.42 -3.73 -11.04
C ARG A 284 -29.12 -3.61 -12.39
N GLU A 285 -28.39 -3.32 -13.46
CA GLU A 285 -28.92 -3.27 -14.82
C GLU A 285 -29.44 -4.64 -15.29
N ALA A 286 -28.83 -5.73 -14.81
CA ALA A 286 -29.30 -7.09 -15.03
C ALA A 286 -30.47 -7.52 -14.14
N GLY A 287 -30.94 -6.64 -13.23
CA GLY A 287 -32.09 -6.91 -12.35
C GLY A 287 -31.73 -7.72 -11.10
N ALA A 288 -30.47 -7.78 -10.70
CA ALA A 288 -30.07 -8.41 -9.45
C ALA A 288 -30.58 -7.60 -8.23
N GLU A 289 -30.91 -8.31 -7.15
CA GLU A 289 -31.22 -7.67 -5.87
C GLU A 289 -29.98 -6.96 -5.32
N PRO A 290 -30.16 -5.88 -4.54
CA PRO A 290 -29.05 -5.20 -3.89
C PRO A 290 -28.32 -6.14 -2.93
N GLU A 291 -27.02 -6.08 -2.98
CA GLU A 291 -26.15 -6.85 -2.09
C GLU A 291 -26.16 -6.29 -0.66
N ASP A 292 -25.92 -7.17 0.32
CA ASP A 292 -25.80 -6.82 1.73
C ASP A 292 -24.35 -6.64 2.16
N PHE A 293 -23.95 -5.39 2.36
CA PHE A 293 -22.64 -5.02 2.91
C PHE A 293 -22.70 -4.62 4.39
N SER A 294 -23.75 -5.02 5.13
CA SER A 294 -23.94 -4.61 6.53
C SER A 294 -22.78 -5.00 7.47
N ARG A 295 -21.99 -6.00 7.10
CA ARG A 295 -20.78 -6.38 7.85
C ARG A 295 -19.57 -5.48 7.55
N LEU A 296 -19.54 -4.84 6.39
CA LEU A 296 -18.45 -3.95 6.01
C LEU A 296 -18.55 -2.67 6.85
N ARG A 297 -17.54 -2.42 7.67
CA ARG A 297 -17.50 -1.25 8.53
C ARG A 297 -16.46 -0.22 8.12
N MET A 298 -15.48 -0.63 7.32
CA MET A 298 -14.37 0.24 6.97
C MET A 298 -13.78 -0.07 5.59
N PRO A 299 -14.35 0.47 4.53
CA PRO A 299 -13.65 0.57 3.25
C PRO A 299 -12.57 1.65 3.34
N LEU A 300 -11.38 1.32 2.87
CA LEU A 300 -10.19 2.16 2.89
C LEU A 300 -9.61 2.30 1.49
N SER A 301 -9.25 3.51 1.09
CA SER A 301 -8.51 3.79 -0.14
C SER A 301 -7.13 4.37 0.17
N GLY A 302 -6.10 3.86 -0.51
CA GLY A 302 -4.74 4.36 -0.38
C GLY A 302 -3.90 4.07 -1.63
N GLY A 303 -2.62 4.46 -1.61
CA GLY A 303 -1.67 4.25 -2.71
C GLY A 303 -1.80 5.20 -3.90
N ALA A 304 -2.95 5.83 -4.07
CA ALA A 304 -3.21 6.92 -5.00
C ALA A 304 -4.35 7.79 -4.46
N SER A 305 -4.52 9.00 -4.99
CA SER A 305 -5.64 9.86 -4.63
C SER A 305 -6.97 9.26 -5.08
N LEU A 306 -7.97 9.26 -4.20
CA LEU A 306 -9.32 8.81 -4.52
C LEU A 306 -10.12 10.02 -5.04
N PRO A 307 -10.63 9.98 -6.30
CA PRO A 307 -11.49 11.04 -6.80
C PRO A 307 -12.73 11.19 -5.92
N VAL A 308 -13.11 12.44 -5.63
CA VAL A 308 -14.22 12.74 -4.70
C VAL A 308 -15.53 12.09 -5.17
N GLU A 309 -15.80 12.06 -6.47
CA GLU A 309 -17.00 11.42 -7.01
C GLU A 309 -16.99 9.89 -6.83
N THR A 310 -15.83 9.25 -7.01
CA THR A 310 -15.65 7.82 -6.73
C THR A 310 -15.84 7.52 -5.24
N LEU A 311 -15.30 8.36 -4.36
CA LEU A 311 -15.49 8.24 -2.91
C LEU A 311 -16.98 8.26 -2.55
N ARG A 312 -17.72 9.30 -3.00
CA ARG A 312 -19.17 9.44 -2.73
C ARG A 312 -19.99 8.28 -3.27
N ALA A 313 -19.65 7.81 -4.48
CA ALA A 313 -20.33 6.67 -5.08
C ALA A 313 -20.09 5.38 -4.29
N ALA A 314 -18.85 5.15 -3.82
CA ALA A 314 -18.49 4.00 -3.01
C ALA A 314 -19.15 4.05 -1.62
N GLU A 315 -19.20 5.21 -0.97
CA GLU A 315 -19.95 5.40 0.29
C GLU A 315 -21.44 5.06 0.14
N LYS A 316 -22.02 5.49 -0.98
CA LYS A 316 -23.42 5.15 -1.30
C LYS A 316 -23.62 3.65 -1.55
N LEU A 317 -22.67 2.98 -2.21
CA LEU A 317 -22.71 1.54 -2.46
C LEU A 317 -22.62 0.74 -1.17
N PHE A 318 -21.61 1.05 -0.35
CA PHE A 318 -21.31 0.29 0.86
C PHE A 318 -22.13 0.69 2.09
N GLY A 319 -22.77 1.87 2.07
CA GLY A 319 -23.57 2.38 3.19
C GLY A 319 -22.75 2.87 4.39
N VAL A 320 -21.44 2.99 4.24
CA VAL A 320 -20.49 3.44 5.26
C VAL A 320 -19.44 4.40 4.67
N PRO A 321 -18.83 5.29 5.49
CA PRO A 321 -17.78 6.17 5.03
C PRO A 321 -16.60 5.44 4.43
N VAL A 322 -16.05 5.95 3.33
CA VAL A 322 -14.79 5.48 2.74
C VAL A 322 -13.66 6.34 3.26
N LEU A 323 -12.68 5.72 3.91
CA LEU A 323 -11.54 6.42 4.50
C LEU A 323 -10.39 6.50 3.49
N GLU A 324 -9.71 7.63 3.42
CA GLU A 324 -8.46 7.76 2.68
C GLU A 324 -7.27 7.71 3.63
N GLY A 325 -6.20 7.07 3.16
CA GLY A 325 -4.91 7.01 3.83
C GLY A 325 -3.75 7.27 2.88
N TYR A 326 -2.65 7.76 3.44
CA TYR A 326 -1.43 8.05 2.70
C TYR A 326 -0.24 7.37 3.35
N GLY A 327 0.67 6.91 2.50
CA GLY A 327 1.93 6.35 2.89
C GLY A 327 2.81 6.00 1.70
N LEU A 328 4.03 5.62 2.01
CA LEU A 328 5.09 5.33 1.07
C LEU A 328 5.75 4.01 1.44
N SER A 329 6.49 3.43 0.51
CA SER A 329 7.34 2.27 0.82
C SER A 329 8.38 2.61 1.88
N GLU A 330 8.91 3.82 1.83
CA GLU A 330 9.95 4.36 2.71
C GLU A 330 9.47 4.66 4.14
N ASN A 331 8.16 4.59 4.40
CA ASN A 331 7.63 4.73 5.76
C ASN A 331 6.88 3.48 6.26
N ALA A 332 7.20 2.35 5.69
CA ALA A 332 6.68 1.02 6.06
C ALA A 332 5.14 0.88 5.98
N GLY A 333 4.43 1.76 5.27
CA GLY A 333 2.98 1.64 5.11
C GLY A 333 2.24 2.96 5.25
N ALA A 334 1.27 3.05 6.16
CA ALA A 334 0.47 4.25 6.37
C ALA A 334 1.15 5.22 7.35
N CYS A 335 1.15 6.52 7.04
CA CYS A 335 1.57 7.58 7.95
C CYS A 335 0.51 8.67 8.16
N PHE A 336 -0.51 8.75 7.30
CA PHE A 336 -1.69 9.60 7.50
C PHE A 336 -2.95 8.80 7.26
N PHE A 337 -4.02 9.20 7.95
CA PHE A 337 -5.30 8.53 7.82
C PHE A 337 -6.48 9.42 8.24
N ASN A 338 -7.62 9.27 7.57
CA ASN A 338 -8.86 9.86 8.01
C ASN A 338 -9.37 9.11 9.27
N PRO A 339 -9.61 9.79 10.40
CA PRO A 339 -10.06 9.15 11.63
C PRO A 339 -11.40 8.43 11.45
N VAL A 340 -11.54 7.22 12.01
CA VAL A 340 -12.78 6.42 11.94
C VAL A 340 -13.94 6.98 12.76
N ASP A 341 -13.65 7.81 13.73
CA ASP A 341 -14.62 8.41 14.67
C ASP A 341 -14.91 9.90 14.39
N ALA A 342 -14.48 10.39 13.23
CA ALA A 342 -14.77 11.74 12.76
C ALA A 342 -15.38 11.69 11.35
N PRO A 343 -16.13 12.73 10.95
CA PRO A 343 -16.61 12.83 9.57
C PRO A 343 -15.45 12.78 8.57
N THR A 344 -15.58 11.96 7.53
CA THR A 344 -14.62 11.94 6.42
C THR A 344 -14.52 13.32 5.77
N ARG A 345 -13.31 13.69 5.38
CA ARG A 345 -13.03 14.92 4.65
C ARG A 345 -12.51 14.54 3.25
N PRO A 346 -13.40 14.49 2.24
CA PRO A 346 -13.01 14.13 0.88
C PRO A 346 -11.85 14.98 0.36
N GLY A 347 -10.91 14.35 -0.35
CA GLY A 347 -9.72 15.02 -0.87
C GLY A 347 -8.59 15.21 0.13
N THR A 348 -8.78 14.78 1.40
CA THR A 348 -7.71 14.77 2.42
C THR A 348 -7.25 13.35 2.72
N VAL A 349 -5.99 13.20 3.05
CA VAL A 349 -5.42 11.94 3.55
C VAL A 349 -5.52 11.82 5.08
N GLY A 350 -6.22 12.74 5.72
CA GLY A 350 -6.44 12.73 7.16
C GLY A 350 -5.32 13.37 7.98
N ARG A 351 -5.06 12.82 9.14
CA ARG A 351 -4.07 13.28 10.12
C ARG A 351 -2.94 12.27 10.27
N PRO A 352 -1.77 12.66 10.81
CA PRO A 352 -0.71 11.71 11.08
C PRO A 352 -1.21 10.61 12.03
N VAL A 353 -0.82 9.37 11.73
CA VAL A 353 -1.06 8.25 12.63
C VAL A 353 -0.07 8.30 13.79
N ASP A 354 -0.41 7.62 14.87
CA ASP A 354 0.45 7.54 16.05
C ASP A 354 1.87 7.09 15.70
N GLY A 355 2.87 7.82 16.21
CA GLY A 355 4.28 7.55 15.95
C GLY A 355 4.85 8.29 14.74
N PHE A 356 4.03 9.13 14.08
CA PHE A 356 4.49 10.03 13.01
C PHE A 356 4.25 11.50 13.35
N GLU A 357 5.20 12.31 12.94
CA GLU A 357 5.15 13.76 12.92
C GLU A 357 5.32 14.25 11.47
N PHE A 358 4.84 15.44 11.16
CA PHE A 358 5.01 16.04 9.86
C PHE A 358 5.27 17.53 9.92
N ARG A 359 5.89 18.06 8.88
CA ARG A 359 5.98 19.47 8.56
C ARG A 359 5.79 19.70 7.07
N ILE A 360 5.36 20.88 6.69
CA ILE A 360 5.24 21.33 5.31
C ILE A 360 6.32 22.39 5.10
N VAL A 361 7.15 22.23 4.07
CA VAL A 361 8.27 23.12 3.77
C VAL A 361 8.03 23.75 2.41
N ALA A 362 7.90 25.07 2.36
CA ALA A 362 7.68 25.83 1.15
C ALA A 362 8.87 25.67 0.16
N MET A 363 8.67 26.05 -1.10
CA MET A 363 9.68 25.88 -2.14
C MET A 363 10.95 26.73 -1.94
N ASP A 364 10.89 27.75 -1.11
CA ASP A 364 12.04 28.57 -0.69
C ASP A 364 12.83 27.97 0.50
N GLY A 365 12.38 26.83 1.01
CA GLY A 365 12.99 26.11 2.13
C GLY A 365 12.48 26.53 3.51
N THR A 366 11.53 27.47 3.60
CA THR A 366 10.93 27.88 4.88
C THR A 366 9.83 26.92 5.31
N GLU A 367 9.71 26.64 6.60
CA GLU A 367 8.60 25.86 7.14
C GLU A 367 7.31 26.68 7.07
N VAL A 368 6.24 26.08 6.56
CA VAL A 368 4.91 26.69 6.47
C VAL A 368 4.26 26.68 7.86
N PRO A 369 3.96 27.85 8.44
CA PRO A 369 3.32 27.94 9.75
C PRO A 369 1.99 27.18 9.81
N GLU A 370 1.58 26.73 11.01
CA GLU A 370 0.33 25.96 11.16
C GLU A 370 -0.92 26.77 10.80
N GLU A 371 -0.89 28.06 11.02
CA GLU A 371 -1.96 29.01 10.70
C GLU A 371 -2.04 29.38 9.21
N ASP A 372 -1.00 29.08 8.41
CA ASP A 372 -1.02 29.30 6.96
C ASP A 372 -1.66 28.09 6.24
N LEU A 373 -2.90 28.28 5.84
CA LEU A 373 -3.73 27.25 5.20
C LEU A 373 -3.67 27.30 3.66
N GLU A 374 -3.07 28.35 3.10
CA GLU A 374 -3.05 28.60 1.66
C GLU A 374 -1.73 28.13 1.01
N THR A 375 -0.62 28.26 1.73
CA THR A 375 0.69 27.90 1.21
C THR A 375 0.86 26.38 1.14
N SER A 376 1.19 25.88 -0.05
CA SER A 376 1.58 24.48 -0.29
C SER A 376 3.09 24.34 -0.25
N GLY A 377 3.59 23.22 0.24
CA GLY A 377 5.02 22.89 0.29
C GLY A 377 5.29 21.40 0.28
N GLU A 378 6.56 21.02 0.29
CA GLU A 378 6.96 19.62 0.39
C GLU A 378 6.55 19.06 1.76
N LEU A 379 5.80 17.96 1.76
CA LEU A 379 5.51 17.20 2.96
C LEU A 379 6.78 16.49 3.42
N ARG A 380 7.18 16.74 4.66
CA ARG A 380 8.27 16.01 5.32
C ARG A 380 7.74 15.31 6.54
N ILE A 381 8.18 14.09 6.75
CA ILE A 381 7.69 13.21 7.82
C ILE A 381 8.84 12.66 8.67
N ARG A 382 8.55 12.37 9.93
CA ARG A 382 9.46 11.74 10.87
C ARG A 382 8.69 10.76 11.73
N GLY A 383 9.28 9.62 12.09
CA GLY A 383 8.64 8.64 12.96
C GLY A 383 9.29 7.27 12.93
N GLU A 384 8.79 6.38 13.80
CA GLU A 384 9.32 5.02 13.97
C GLU A 384 9.15 4.14 12.73
N GLY A 385 8.21 4.47 11.84
CA GLY A 385 7.98 3.74 10.58
C GLY A 385 8.95 4.13 9.45
N ILE A 386 9.76 5.19 9.59
CA ILE A 386 10.65 5.64 8.52
C ILE A 386 11.81 4.65 8.33
N MET A 387 12.09 4.31 7.08
CA MET A 387 13.15 3.38 6.68
C MET A 387 14.53 3.76 7.23
N ALA A 388 15.41 2.76 7.38
CA ALA A 388 16.80 2.99 7.76
C ALA A 388 17.65 3.60 6.63
N GLY A 389 17.12 3.68 5.40
CA GLY A 389 17.77 4.20 4.21
C GLY A 389 17.62 3.27 3.02
N TYR A 390 18.33 3.55 1.93
CA TYR A 390 18.33 2.70 0.74
C TYR A 390 19.54 1.74 0.75
N TRP A 391 19.29 0.48 0.41
CA TRP A 391 20.27 -0.59 0.37
C TRP A 391 21.40 -0.29 -0.60
N GLY A 392 22.66 -0.28 -0.09
CA GLY A 392 23.83 0.00 -0.92
C GLY A 392 23.89 1.39 -1.56
N ARG A 393 23.06 2.35 -1.11
CA ARG A 393 22.92 3.68 -1.71
C ARG A 393 23.05 4.80 -0.65
N PRO A 394 24.24 5.03 -0.10
CA PRO A 394 24.42 6.04 0.96
C PRO A 394 24.10 7.46 0.51
N GLU A 395 24.46 7.86 -0.72
CA GLU A 395 24.17 9.19 -1.28
C GLU A 395 22.66 9.41 -1.48
N ASP A 396 21.95 8.41 -1.99
CA ASP A 396 20.49 8.46 -2.12
C ASP A 396 19.80 8.53 -0.75
N THR A 397 20.38 7.86 0.24
CA THR A 397 19.87 7.89 1.61
C THR A 397 20.06 9.28 2.23
N GLU A 398 21.23 9.88 2.11
CA GLU A 398 21.52 11.23 2.60
C GLU A 398 20.58 12.25 1.92
N ALA A 399 20.40 12.16 0.60
CA ALA A 399 19.49 13.04 -0.15
C ALA A 399 18.02 12.90 0.23
N ALA A 400 17.60 11.74 0.75
CA ALA A 400 16.23 11.47 1.17
C ALA A 400 15.84 12.13 2.50
N PHE A 401 16.83 12.59 3.28
CA PHE A 401 16.60 13.28 4.55
C PHE A 401 17.10 14.72 4.49
N ASP A 402 16.55 15.58 5.31
CA ASP A 402 17.10 16.90 5.53
C ASP A 402 18.07 16.91 6.73
N GLU A 403 18.66 18.08 6.99
CA GLU A 403 19.68 18.26 8.05
C GLU A 403 19.16 17.95 9.46
N ASP A 404 17.84 18.05 9.67
CA ASP A 404 17.18 17.75 10.95
C ASP A 404 16.65 16.31 11.02
N GLY A 405 16.91 15.47 10.00
CA GLY A 405 16.51 14.07 9.94
C GLY A 405 15.06 13.84 9.52
N TRP A 406 14.39 14.82 8.89
CA TRP A 406 13.07 14.63 8.31
C TRP A 406 13.16 13.99 6.94
N PHE A 407 12.37 12.94 6.72
CA PHE A 407 12.27 12.30 5.42
C PHE A 407 11.51 13.19 4.44
N ARG A 408 12.11 13.42 3.27
CA ARG A 408 11.56 14.19 2.14
C ARG A 408 10.68 13.28 1.32
N THR A 409 9.36 13.49 1.35
CA THR A 409 8.44 12.60 0.62
C THR A 409 8.44 12.85 -0.89
N GLY A 410 8.83 14.05 -1.32
CA GLY A 410 8.68 14.52 -2.69
C GLY A 410 7.22 14.77 -3.08
N ASP A 411 6.29 14.75 -2.14
CA ASP A 411 4.88 15.08 -2.34
C ASP A 411 4.59 16.49 -1.81
N ILE A 412 3.80 17.26 -2.55
CA ILE A 412 3.37 18.60 -2.18
C ILE A 412 2.07 18.47 -1.40
N ALA A 413 2.01 19.13 -0.27
CA ALA A 413 0.85 19.10 0.62
C ALA A 413 0.48 20.50 1.14
N ARG A 414 -0.74 20.60 1.63
CA ARG A 414 -1.23 21.68 2.49
C ARG A 414 -2.09 21.10 3.59
N ARG A 415 -2.40 21.88 4.61
CA ARG A 415 -3.28 21.47 5.72
C ARG A 415 -4.53 22.34 5.78
N ASP A 416 -5.59 21.84 6.39
CA ASP A 416 -6.78 22.61 6.74
C ASP A 416 -6.74 23.08 8.21
N GLU A 417 -7.71 23.90 8.61
CA GLU A 417 -7.86 24.45 9.98
C GLU A 417 -7.92 23.39 11.08
N ALA A 418 -8.33 22.16 10.74
CA ALA A 418 -8.43 21.04 11.67
C ALA A 418 -7.19 20.13 11.63
N GLY A 419 -6.14 20.51 10.91
CA GLY A 419 -4.89 19.75 10.78
C GLY A 419 -4.97 18.53 9.87
N TYR A 420 -6.00 18.44 9.00
CA TYR A 420 -6.05 17.42 7.96
C TYR A 420 -5.12 17.80 6.82
N VAL A 421 -4.37 16.81 6.33
CA VAL A 421 -3.41 17.01 5.25
C VAL A 421 -4.07 16.67 3.90
N MET A 422 -3.85 17.52 2.92
CA MET A 422 -4.23 17.32 1.52
C MET A 422 -2.97 17.15 0.70
N ILE A 423 -2.81 16.02 0.01
CA ILE A 423 -1.75 15.88 -0.99
C ILE A 423 -2.22 16.59 -2.25
N VAL A 424 -1.50 17.64 -2.61
CA VAL A 424 -1.82 18.47 -3.78
C VAL A 424 -1.34 17.78 -5.05
N ASP A 425 -0.04 17.38 -5.07
CA ASP A 425 0.55 16.61 -6.17
C ASP A 425 1.95 16.10 -5.78
N ARG A 426 2.66 15.50 -6.73
CA ARG A 426 4.09 15.18 -6.60
C ARG A 426 4.96 16.31 -7.11
N LEU A 427 6.01 16.63 -6.38
CA LEU A 427 6.97 17.69 -6.75
C LEU A 427 7.49 17.51 -8.19
N LYS A 428 7.80 16.28 -8.58
CA LYS A 428 8.30 15.94 -9.92
C LYS A 428 7.25 15.91 -11.04
N ASP A 429 5.97 15.89 -10.68
CA ASP A 429 4.86 15.81 -11.64
C ASP A 429 4.18 17.15 -11.87
N VAL A 430 4.56 18.19 -11.11
CA VAL A 430 4.09 19.58 -11.32
C VAL A 430 4.47 20.03 -12.71
N ILE A 431 3.49 20.51 -13.46
CA ILE A 431 3.66 21.04 -14.83
C ILE A 431 4.00 22.51 -14.73
N ILE A 432 5.14 22.92 -15.29
CA ILE A 432 5.59 24.32 -15.30
C ILE A 432 5.20 24.94 -16.64
N ARG A 433 3.98 25.45 -16.73
CA ARG A 433 3.44 26.04 -17.95
C ARG A 433 3.61 27.56 -17.98
N GLY A 434 4.55 28.06 -18.77
CA GLY A 434 4.80 29.50 -18.88
C GLY A 434 5.17 30.18 -17.57
N GLY A 435 5.90 29.46 -16.69
CA GLY A 435 6.29 29.94 -15.35
C GLY A 435 5.21 29.78 -14.27
N MET A 436 4.05 29.22 -14.61
CA MET A 436 2.98 28.93 -13.65
C MET A 436 2.95 27.44 -13.32
N ASN A 437 2.83 27.12 -12.04
CA ASN A 437 2.66 25.75 -11.59
C ASN A 437 1.22 25.28 -11.86
N VAL A 438 1.09 24.16 -12.56
CA VAL A 438 -0.18 23.45 -12.74
C VAL A 438 -0.04 22.09 -12.10
N TYR A 439 -0.96 21.77 -11.21
CA TYR A 439 -1.00 20.50 -10.52
C TYR A 439 -1.88 19.52 -11.30
N PRO A 440 -1.30 18.42 -11.85
CA PRO A 440 -2.05 17.40 -12.60
C PRO A 440 -3.35 16.97 -11.92
N ARG A 441 -3.30 16.75 -10.61
CA ARG A 441 -4.47 16.32 -9.84
C ARG A 441 -5.65 17.28 -9.93
N GLU A 442 -5.42 18.58 -9.91
CA GLU A 442 -6.50 19.57 -10.01
C GLU A 442 -7.26 19.46 -11.34
N VAL A 443 -6.55 19.16 -12.41
CA VAL A 443 -7.15 18.95 -13.72
C VAL A 443 -7.85 17.58 -13.81
N GLU A 444 -7.25 16.54 -13.23
CA GLU A 444 -7.84 15.20 -13.14
C GLU A 444 -9.16 15.22 -12.37
N GLU A 445 -9.25 15.89 -11.22
CA GLU A 445 -10.48 16.00 -10.42
C GLU A 445 -11.61 16.61 -11.23
N VAL A 446 -11.35 17.65 -12.02
CA VAL A 446 -12.36 18.25 -12.90
C VAL A 446 -12.82 17.27 -13.99
N LEU A 447 -11.89 16.48 -14.57
CA LEU A 447 -12.28 15.47 -15.56
C LEU A 447 -13.13 14.35 -14.95
N TYR A 448 -12.87 13.97 -13.70
CA TYR A 448 -13.68 12.98 -12.95
C TYR A 448 -15.09 13.47 -12.61
N GLU A 449 -15.38 14.78 -12.64
CA GLU A 449 -16.75 15.29 -12.51
C GLU A 449 -17.63 14.91 -13.70
N HIS A 450 -17.05 14.53 -14.84
CA HIS A 450 -17.82 14.08 -15.99
C HIS A 450 -18.31 12.64 -15.78
N PRO A 451 -19.63 12.36 -15.89
CA PRO A 451 -20.21 11.07 -15.51
C PRO A 451 -19.71 9.86 -16.32
N ASP A 452 -19.17 10.11 -17.50
CA ASP A 452 -18.65 9.05 -18.38
C ASP A 452 -17.14 8.81 -18.19
N VAL A 453 -16.43 9.63 -17.42
CA VAL A 453 -15.00 9.44 -17.17
C VAL A 453 -14.81 8.42 -16.05
N VAL A 454 -14.10 7.33 -16.37
CA VAL A 454 -13.76 6.26 -15.41
C VAL A 454 -12.38 6.47 -14.84
N GLU A 455 -11.42 6.88 -15.69
CA GLU A 455 -10.05 7.18 -15.27
C GLU A 455 -9.55 8.43 -15.99
N ALA A 456 -8.73 9.20 -15.29
CA ALA A 456 -8.06 10.36 -15.82
C ALA A 456 -6.61 10.42 -15.35
N ALA A 457 -5.71 10.83 -16.24
CA ALA A 457 -4.32 11.12 -15.92
C ALA A 457 -3.88 12.35 -16.71
N VAL A 458 -3.17 13.25 -16.04
CA VAL A 458 -2.66 14.49 -16.62
C VAL A 458 -1.15 14.52 -16.51
N VAL A 459 -0.48 14.93 -17.58
CA VAL A 459 0.98 15.02 -17.66
C VAL A 459 1.42 16.29 -18.34
N GLY A 460 2.61 16.78 -17.98
CA GLY A 460 3.32 17.80 -18.75
C GLY A 460 4.00 17.18 -19.96
N VAL A 461 3.82 17.79 -21.12
CA VAL A 461 4.55 17.47 -22.35
C VAL A 461 5.37 18.67 -22.78
N PRO A 462 6.57 18.48 -23.38
CA PRO A 462 7.42 19.60 -23.79
C PRO A 462 6.71 20.56 -24.77
N ASP A 463 6.84 21.86 -24.54
CA ASP A 463 6.34 22.91 -25.43
C ASP A 463 7.43 23.98 -25.62
N GLU A 464 7.75 24.34 -26.88
CA GLU A 464 8.83 25.27 -27.21
C GLU A 464 8.62 26.68 -26.64
N ARG A 465 7.39 27.11 -26.44
CA ARG A 465 7.04 28.48 -26.00
C ARG A 465 6.79 28.56 -24.50
N LEU A 466 6.17 27.54 -23.93
CA LEU A 466 5.70 27.53 -22.52
C LEU A 466 6.58 26.68 -21.61
N GLY A 467 7.57 25.98 -22.15
CA GLY A 467 8.37 24.97 -21.46
C GLY A 467 7.63 23.64 -21.40
N GLU A 468 6.46 23.63 -20.79
CA GLU A 468 5.55 22.48 -20.79
C GLU A 468 4.13 22.90 -21.18
N GLU A 469 3.38 21.94 -21.73
CA GLU A 469 1.96 22.03 -22.02
C GLU A 469 1.20 20.89 -21.33
N ILE A 470 -0.09 21.04 -21.09
CA ILE A 470 -0.92 20.09 -20.37
C ILE A 470 -1.57 19.11 -21.35
N ALA A 471 -1.27 17.83 -21.21
CA ALA A 471 -1.96 16.74 -21.91
C ALA A 471 -2.75 15.88 -20.91
N ALA A 472 -4.00 15.58 -21.24
CA ALA A 472 -4.87 14.73 -20.45
C ALA A 472 -5.19 13.44 -21.20
N PHE A 473 -5.26 12.33 -20.47
CA PHE A 473 -5.62 11.00 -20.95
C PHE A 473 -6.75 10.46 -20.10
N VAL A 474 -7.79 9.94 -20.73
CA VAL A 474 -8.98 9.43 -20.02
C VAL A 474 -9.40 8.06 -20.55
N SER A 475 -9.99 7.24 -19.68
CA SER A 475 -10.81 6.11 -20.11
C SER A 475 -12.27 6.36 -19.78
N LEU A 476 -13.17 5.88 -20.63
CA LEU A 476 -14.60 6.15 -20.54
C LEU A 476 -15.39 4.90 -20.13
N ALA A 477 -16.58 5.14 -19.61
CA ALA A 477 -17.54 4.08 -19.34
C ALA A 477 -17.91 3.32 -20.63
N PRO A 478 -18.14 2.00 -20.57
CA PRO A 478 -18.51 1.20 -21.73
C PRO A 478 -19.74 1.78 -22.45
N GLY A 479 -19.62 1.98 -23.77
CA GLY A 479 -20.71 2.53 -24.60
C GLY A 479 -20.81 4.05 -24.60
N SER A 480 -19.95 4.79 -23.91
CA SER A 480 -19.88 6.25 -24.01
C SER A 480 -19.45 6.68 -25.42
N ALA A 481 -20.07 7.74 -25.93
CA ALA A 481 -19.75 8.38 -27.20
C ALA A 481 -19.07 9.75 -27.00
N VAL A 482 -18.66 10.08 -25.79
CA VAL A 482 -18.01 11.35 -25.47
C VAL A 482 -16.64 11.42 -26.12
N THR A 483 -16.32 12.55 -26.71
CA THR A 483 -15.03 12.78 -27.38
C THR A 483 -14.06 13.57 -26.50
N GLY A 484 -12.75 13.49 -26.81
CA GLY A 484 -11.73 14.31 -26.14
C GLY A 484 -12.01 15.80 -26.26
N GLU A 485 -12.52 16.27 -27.40
CA GLU A 485 -12.88 17.69 -27.59
C GLU A 485 -14.03 18.14 -26.66
N GLN A 486 -15.01 17.26 -26.43
CA GLN A 486 -16.10 17.55 -25.50
C GLN A 486 -15.60 17.61 -24.04
N LEU A 487 -14.68 16.73 -23.66
CA LEU A 487 -14.04 16.74 -22.33
C LEU A 487 -13.12 17.95 -22.17
N GLN A 488 -12.41 18.35 -23.22
CA GLN A 488 -11.61 19.56 -23.21
C GLN A 488 -12.50 20.80 -22.98
N ALA A 489 -13.63 20.90 -23.69
CA ALA A 489 -14.61 21.98 -23.49
C ALA A 489 -15.19 21.96 -22.07
N PHE A 490 -15.52 20.76 -21.54
CA PHE A 490 -16.00 20.58 -20.19
C PHE A 490 -15.01 21.08 -19.13
N ALA A 491 -13.72 20.75 -19.30
CA ALA A 491 -12.65 21.23 -18.44
C ALA A 491 -12.42 22.75 -18.58
N ALA A 492 -12.56 23.29 -19.78
CA ALA A 492 -12.35 24.71 -20.03
C ALA A 492 -13.39 25.62 -19.35
N GLU A 493 -14.60 25.12 -19.12
CA GLU A 493 -15.64 25.84 -18.37
C GLU A 493 -15.37 25.92 -16.84
N ARG A 494 -14.51 25.04 -16.32
CA ARG A 494 -14.29 24.84 -14.88
C ARG A 494 -12.89 25.22 -14.41
N LEU A 495 -11.94 25.27 -15.33
CA LEU A 495 -10.53 25.57 -15.03
C LEU A 495 -10.10 26.94 -15.54
N ALA A 496 -9.25 27.61 -14.79
CA ALA A 496 -8.55 28.80 -15.25
C ALA A 496 -7.77 28.48 -16.55
N ARG A 497 -7.67 29.45 -17.47
CA ARG A 497 -7.11 29.25 -18.81
C ARG A 497 -5.72 28.60 -18.83
N TYR A 498 -4.86 28.92 -17.87
CA TYR A 498 -3.51 28.36 -17.81
C TYR A 498 -3.47 26.90 -17.31
N LYS A 499 -4.57 26.40 -16.72
CA LYS A 499 -4.74 25.01 -16.23
C LYS A 499 -5.49 24.12 -17.21
N GLN A 500 -6.04 24.69 -18.29
CA GLN A 500 -6.84 23.92 -19.25
C GLN A 500 -5.95 23.00 -20.07
N PRO A 501 -6.29 21.70 -20.19
CA PRO A 501 -5.56 20.78 -21.05
C PRO A 501 -5.67 21.22 -22.51
N ARG A 502 -4.53 21.17 -23.20
CA ARG A 502 -4.48 21.46 -24.63
C ARG A 502 -5.13 20.36 -25.45
N GLU A 503 -5.01 19.14 -24.99
CA GLU A 503 -5.56 17.95 -25.61
C GLU A 503 -6.07 16.99 -24.54
N VAL A 504 -7.20 16.34 -24.85
CA VAL A 504 -7.75 15.22 -24.06
C VAL A 504 -7.86 14.01 -24.97
N THR A 505 -7.01 13.01 -24.72
CA THR A 505 -6.96 11.77 -25.49
C THR A 505 -7.78 10.69 -24.78
N VAL A 506 -8.72 10.08 -25.51
CA VAL A 506 -9.50 8.95 -25.00
C VAL A 506 -8.78 7.64 -25.34
N LEU A 507 -8.56 6.80 -24.32
CA LEU A 507 -7.94 5.48 -24.43
C LEU A 507 -8.91 4.40 -23.95
N ASP A 508 -8.74 3.16 -24.41
CA ASP A 508 -9.51 2.01 -23.94
C ASP A 508 -9.26 1.72 -22.44
N GLY A 509 -8.09 2.09 -21.93
CA GLY A 509 -7.69 2.00 -20.54
C GLY A 509 -6.32 2.65 -20.32
N LEU A 510 -6.08 3.18 -19.15
CA LEU A 510 -4.80 3.80 -18.82
C LEU A 510 -3.76 2.76 -18.40
N PRO A 511 -2.46 2.94 -18.73
CA PRO A 511 -1.40 2.02 -18.31
C PRO A 511 -1.27 2.04 -16.77
N LYS A 512 -1.17 0.85 -16.17
CA LYS A 512 -1.12 0.67 -14.71
C LYS A 512 -0.01 -0.28 -14.30
N ASN A 513 0.52 -0.08 -13.11
CA ASN A 513 1.39 -1.07 -12.48
C ASN A 513 0.56 -2.18 -11.80
N ALA A 514 1.23 -3.18 -11.23
CA ALA A 514 0.59 -4.31 -10.54
C ALA A 514 -0.26 -3.92 -9.33
N THR A 515 -0.04 -2.73 -8.76
CA THR A 515 -0.86 -2.20 -7.65
C THR A 515 -2.05 -1.38 -8.11
N GLY A 516 -2.31 -1.30 -9.43
CA GLY A 516 -3.42 -0.52 -9.99
C GLY A 516 -3.13 0.99 -10.13
N LYS A 517 -1.91 1.45 -9.86
CA LYS A 517 -1.52 2.86 -9.99
C LYS A 517 -1.21 3.18 -11.46
N ILE A 518 -1.76 4.30 -11.95
CA ILE A 518 -1.54 4.78 -13.31
C ILE A 518 -0.06 5.17 -13.52
N LEU A 519 0.53 4.70 -14.62
CA LEU A 519 1.91 4.92 -15.02
C LEU A 519 2.04 6.17 -15.90
N ARG A 520 2.01 7.37 -15.28
CA ARG A 520 2.10 8.65 -16.00
C ARG A 520 3.33 8.76 -16.91
N ARG A 521 4.42 8.06 -16.58
CA ARG A 521 5.64 8.05 -17.40
C ARG A 521 5.40 7.48 -18.80
N GLU A 522 4.55 6.48 -18.94
CA GLU A 522 4.24 5.87 -20.23
C GLU A 522 3.38 6.80 -21.09
N LEU A 523 2.54 7.63 -20.46
CA LEU A 523 1.71 8.63 -21.14
C LEU A 523 2.50 9.85 -21.64
N ARG A 524 3.68 10.14 -21.06
CA ARG A 524 4.55 11.23 -21.51
C ARG A 524 5.33 10.91 -22.80
N GLN A 525 5.41 9.64 -23.19
CA GLN A 525 6.25 9.17 -24.31
C GLN A 525 5.42 8.89 -25.58
N GLY A 526 4.13 8.93 -25.52
CA GLY A 526 3.18 8.81 -26.63
C GLY A 526 2.75 10.17 -27.11
#